data_682deb7533068466c36cadc82797e01e
#
_entry.id   682deb7533068466c36cadc82797e01e
#
_cell.length_a   1.000
_cell.length_b   1.000
_cell.length_c   1.000
_cell.angle_alpha   90.00
_cell.angle_beta   90.00
_cell.angle_gamma   90.00
#
_symmetry.space_group_name_H-M   'P 1'
#
loop_
_entity.id
_entity.type
_entity.pdbx_description
1 polymer ?
#
loop_
_entity_poly.entity_id
_entity_poly.type
_entity_poly.pdbx_seq_one_letter_code
_entity_poly.pdbx_strand_id
1 'polypeptide(L)'
;MQEVGPRLSVGRINRHLRSFLRGWAKHLSGIYKVEKEQLLTLIQSLDVKAETTVLPAWELHAKLDTEMRMKELIREEELKWALRSKVRRVVQGDPNTQFFHMIANGKHIKKRILQLEQDEGTILGQENLKLYITEYYK
;
A
#
# COMPACT_ATOMS: atom_id res chain seq x y z
N MET A 1 -40.33 7.02 28.29
CA MET A 1 -38.89 7.18 28.56
C MET A 1 -38.13 6.50 27.46
N GLN A 2 -37.57 7.25 26.47
CA GLN A 2 -36.75 6.69 25.41
C GLN A 2 -35.33 6.65 25.97
N GLU A 3 -34.75 5.44 26.09
CA GLU A 3 -33.34 5.25 26.33
C GLU A 3 -32.54 5.73 25.13
N VAL A 4 -31.85 6.87 25.30
CA VAL A 4 -30.86 7.35 24.35
C VAL A 4 -29.64 6.45 24.52
N GLY A 5 -29.47 5.49 23.58
CA GLY A 5 -28.30 4.63 23.54
C GLY A 5 -27.00 5.44 23.50
N PRO A 6 -25.87 4.88 23.97
CA PRO A 6 -24.62 5.61 24.16
C PRO A 6 -24.15 6.24 22.85
N ARG A 7 -24.15 7.57 22.78
CA ARG A 7 -23.53 8.32 21.67
C ARG A 7 -22.04 7.98 21.64
N LEU A 8 -21.65 7.12 20.71
CA LEU A 8 -20.23 6.87 20.43
C LEU A 8 -19.57 8.20 20.03
N SER A 9 -18.57 8.62 20.80
CA SER A 9 -17.85 9.85 20.46
C SER A 9 -17.25 9.74 19.06
N VAL A 10 -17.31 10.81 18.27
CA VAL A 10 -16.77 10.89 16.89
C VAL A 10 -15.34 10.37 16.81
N GLY A 11 -14.54 10.61 17.85
CA GLY A 11 -13.17 10.10 17.96
C GLY A 11 -13.07 8.57 18.02
N ARG A 12 -14.03 7.90 18.66
CA ARG A 12 -14.07 6.42 18.73
C ARG A 12 -14.46 5.84 17.39
N ILE A 13 -15.47 6.41 16.73
CA ILE A 13 -15.91 6.00 15.39
C ILE A 13 -14.75 6.14 14.40
N ASN A 14 -14.06 7.27 14.38
CA ASN A 14 -12.92 7.52 13.49
C ASN A 14 -11.77 6.54 13.75
N ARG A 15 -11.52 6.14 14.99
CA ARG A 15 -10.49 5.16 15.33
C ARG A 15 -10.83 3.78 14.79
N HIS A 16 -12.07 3.33 14.97
CA HIS A 16 -12.56 2.06 14.44
C HIS A 16 -12.52 2.04 12.92
N LEU A 17 -12.99 3.09 12.26
CA LEU A 17 -12.95 3.22 10.81
C LEU A 17 -11.52 3.13 10.27
N ARG A 18 -10.57 3.85 10.88
CA ARG A 18 -9.16 3.78 10.49
C ARG A 18 -8.57 2.40 10.67
N SER A 19 -8.88 1.71 11.76
CA SER A 19 -8.44 0.34 12.02
C SER A 19 -8.99 -0.63 10.97
N PHE A 20 -10.29 -0.55 10.70
CA PHE A 20 -10.96 -1.34 9.68
C PHE A 20 -10.34 -1.12 8.29
N LEU A 21 -10.19 0.14 7.87
CA LEU A 21 -9.62 0.48 6.56
C LEU A 21 -8.16 0.01 6.41
N ARG A 22 -7.36 0.04 7.49
CA ARG A 22 -5.99 -0.50 7.47
C ARG A 22 -6.00 -2.02 7.29
N GLY A 23 -6.86 -2.74 8.02
CA GLY A 23 -7.01 -4.19 7.88
C GLY A 23 -7.45 -4.59 6.49
N TRP A 24 -8.47 -3.91 5.97
CA TRP A 24 -8.97 -4.12 4.62
C TRP A 24 -7.90 -3.85 3.54
N ALA A 25 -7.17 -2.74 3.64
CA ALA A 25 -6.11 -2.41 2.69
C ALA A 25 -4.95 -3.42 2.72
N LYS A 26 -4.60 -3.93 3.91
CA LYS A 26 -3.59 -4.97 4.07
C LYS A 26 -4.04 -6.30 3.43
N HIS A 27 -5.29 -6.69 3.68
CA HIS A 27 -5.88 -7.89 3.10
C HIS A 27 -5.91 -7.82 1.57
N LEU A 28 -6.43 -6.72 1.02
CA LEU A 28 -6.46 -6.50 -0.43
C LEU A 28 -5.06 -6.54 -1.06
N SER A 29 -4.07 -5.91 -0.42
CA SER A 29 -2.68 -5.96 -0.89
C SER A 29 -2.10 -7.39 -0.86
N GLY A 30 -2.52 -8.22 0.09
CA GLY A 30 -2.16 -9.63 0.17
C GLY A 30 -2.74 -10.42 -1.01
N ILE A 31 -4.02 -10.21 -1.33
CA ILE A 31 -4.67 -10.86 -2.49
C ILE A 31 -3.94 -10.53 -3.79
N TYR A 32 -3.68 -9.26 -4.06
CA TYR A 32 -2.96 -8.83 -5.26
C TYR A 32 -1.56 -9.45 -5.36
N LYS A 33 -0.86 -9.57 -4.23
CA LYS A 33 0.47 -10.20 -4.22
C LYS A 33 0.40 -11.66 -4.63
N VAL A 34 -0.54 -12.42 -4.05
CA VAL A 34 -0.73 -13.85 -4.36
C VAL A 34 -1.15 -14.02 -5.82
N GLU A 35 -2.11 -13.22 -6.32
CA GLU A 35 -2.54 -13.25 -7.71
C GLU A 35 -1.36 -13.01 -8.66
N LYS A 36 -0.52 -12.00 -8.39
CA LYS A 36 0.66 -11.69 -9.18
C LYS A 36 1.68 -12.83 -9.23
N GLU A 37 1.92 -13.49 -8.10
CA GLU A 37 2.81 -14.65 -8.02
C GLU A 37 2.25 -15.84 -8.82
N GLN A 38 0.94 -16.10 -8.75
CA GLN A 38 0.28 -17.16 -9.53
C GLN A 38 0.35 -16.91 -11.03
N LEU A 39 0.06 -15.67 -11.48
CA LEU A 39 0.15 -15.29 -12.89
C LEU A 39 1.58 -15.43 -13.41
N LEU A 40 2.58 -14.98 -12.63
CA LEU A 40 3.98 -15.10 -13.01
C LEU A 40 4.41 -16.56 -13.16
N THR A 41 4.00 -17.43 -12.23
CA THR A 41 4.30 -18.87 -12.29
C THR A 41 3.67 -19.51 -13.53
N LEU A 42 2.44 -19.13 -13.87
CA LEU A 42 1.76 -19.63 -15.07
C LEU A 42 2.44 -19.17 -16.35
N ILE A 43 2.80 -17.89 -16.47
CA ILE A 43 3.55 -17.37 -17.63
C ILE A 43 4.86 -18.13 -17.78
N GLN A 44 5.65 -18.28 -16.70
CA GLN A 44 6.92 -19.01 -16.73
C GLN A 44 6.76 -20.47 -17.18
N SER A 45 5.72 -21.15 -16.69
CA SER A 45 5.46 -22.55 -17.08
C SER A 45 5.13 -22.68 -18.57
N LEU A 46 4.38 -21.74 -19.14
CA LEU A 46 4.03 -21.70 -20.55
C LEU A 46 5.23 -21.29 -21.42
N ASP A 47 6.10 -20.41 -20.92
CA ASP A 47 7.34 -20.02 -21.61
C ASP A 47 8.29 -21.20 -21.74
N VAL A 48 8.56 -21.92 -20.63
CA VAL A 48 9.40 -23.13 -20.65
C VAL A 48 8.84 -24.19 -21.60
N LYS A 49 7.50 -24.37 -21.61
CA LYS A 49 6.86 -25.31 -22.53
C LYS A 49 7.02 -24.87 -24.00
N ALA A 50 6.93 -23.57 -24.27
CA ALA A 50 7.09 -23.00 -25.60
C ALA A 50 8.50 -23.16 -26.16
N GLU A 51 9.52 -23.26 -25.31
CA GLU A 51 10.92 -23.54 -25.73
C GLU A 51 11.09 -24.94 -26.33
N THR A 52 10.29 -25.90 -25.87
CA THR A 52 10.44 -27.31 -26.25
C THR A 52 9.35 -27.81 -27.21
N THR A 53 8.19 -27.16 -27.23
CA THR A 53 7.02 -27.62 -27.98
C THR A 53 6.21 -26.43 -28.49
N VAL A 54 5.62 -26.57 -29.68
CA VAL A 54 4.66 -25.56 -30.19
C VAL A 54 3.41 -25.58 -29.32
N LEU A 55 3.06 -24.44 -28.73
CA LEU A 55 1.86 -24.32 -27.90
C LEU A 55 0.59 -24.45 -28.76
N PRO A 56 -0.39 -25.25 -28.36
CA PRO A 56 -1.70 -25.27 -29.01
C PRO A 56 -2.42 -23.92 -28.83
N ALA A 57 -3.35 -23.61 -29.72
CA ALA A 57 -4.01 -22.30 -29.75
C ALA A 57 -4.64 -21.90 -28.41
N TRP A 58 -5.22 -22.83 -27.66
CA TRP A 58 -5.84 -22.55 -26.37
C TRP A 58 -4.80 -22.18 -25.28
N GLU A 59 -3.60 -22.77 -25.28
CA GLU A 59 -2.51 -22.38 -24.36
C GLU A 59 -1.94 -21.01 -24.74
N LEU A 60 -1.85 -20.71 -26.04
CA LEU A 60 -1.43 -19.39 -26.49
C LEU A 60 -2.42 -18.31 -26.03
N HIS A 61 -3.73 -18.56 -26.17
CA HIS A 61 -4.75 -17.64 -25.64
C HIS A 61 -4.65 -17.48 -24.14
N ALA A 62 -4.52 -18.57 -23.38
CA ALA A 62 -4.35 -18.53 -21.94
C ALA A 62 -3.11 -17.71 -21.52
N LYS A 63 -2.00 -17.84 -22.24
CA LYS A 63 -0.80 -17.03 -22.04
C LYS A 63 -1.07 -15.53 -22.23
N LEU A 64 -1.69 -15.16 -23.36
CA LEU A 64 -2.03 -13.78 -23.67
C LEU A 64 -2.97 -13.15 -22.63
N ASP A 65 -4.01 -13.87 -22.21
CA ASP A 65 -4.94 -13.41 -21.17
C ASP A 65 -4.22 -13.22 -19.84
N THR A 66 -3.31 -14.14 -19.49
CA THR A 66 -2.51 -14.06 -18.26
C THR A 66 -1.56 -12.86 -18.28
N GLU A 67 -0.91 -12.61 -19.43
CA GLU A 67 -0.04 -11.43 -19.63
C GLU A 67 -0.83 -10.13 -19.56
N MET A 68 -2.02 -10.08 -20.15
CA MET A 68 -2.89 -8.90 -20.08
C MET A 68 -3.28 -8.63 -18.63
N ARG A 69 -3.71 -9.66 -17.89
CA ARG A 69 -4.07 -9.50 -16.47
C ARG A 69 -2.88 -9.06 -15.62
N MET A 70 -1.68 -9.58 -15.88
CA MET A 70 -0.45 -9.13 -15.21
C MET A 70 -0.17 -7.65 -15.47
N LYS A 71 -0.32 -7.18 -16.71
CA LYS A 71 -0.15 -5.76 -17.06
C LYS A 71 -1.16 -4.86 -16.36
N GLU A 72 -2.42 -5.30 -16.23
CA GLU A 72 -3.44 -4.58 -15.46
C GLU A 72 -3.05 -4.45 -13.99
N LEU A 73 -2.63 -5.53 -13.33
CA LEU A 73 -2.21 -5.50 -11.93
C LEU A 73 -1.03 -4.57 -11.69
N ILE A 74 -0.05 -4.57 -12.60
CA ILE A 74 1.10 -3.65 -12.54
C ILE A 74 0.61 -2.20 -12.65
N ARG A 75 -0.28 -1.90 -13.58
CA ARG A 75 -0.84 -0.57 -13.77
C ARG A 75 -1.66 -0.10 -12.55
N GLU A 76 -2.46 -0.98 -11.95
CA GLU A 76 -3.19 -0.69 -10.72
C GLU A 76 -2.24 -0.38 -9.55
N GLU A 77 -1.13 -1.14 -9.44
CA GLU A 77 -0.10 -0.89 -8.44
C GLU A 77 0.60 0.46 -8.66
N GLU A 78 0.96 0.80 -9.88
CA GLU A 78 1.55 2.08 -10.24
C GLU A 78 0.63 3.25 -9.89
N LEU A 79 -0.65 3.15 -10.25
CA LEU A 79 -1.65 4.17 -9.93
C LEU A 79 -1.80 4.35 -8.43
N LYS A 80 -1.84 3.26 -7.67
CA LYS A 80 -1.88 3.29 -6.20
C LYS A 80 -0.69 4.04 -5.61
N TRP A 81 0.52 3.81 -6.11
CA TRP A 81 1.72 4.48 -5.63
C TRP A 81 1.83 5.93 -6.12
N ALA A 82 1.41 6.22 -7.34
CA ALA A 82 1.31 7.58 -7.86
C ALA A 82 0.37 8.43 -6.98
N LEU A 83 -0.81 7.92 -6.63
CA LEU A 83 -1.75 8.58 -5.73
C LEU A 83 -1.17 8.78 -4.32
N ARG A 84 -0.48 7.80 -3.77
CA ARG A 84 0.18 7.91 -2.45
C ARG A 84 1.32 8.92 -2.43
N SER A 85 2.08 8.99 -3.52
CA SER A 85 3.18 9.94 -3.65
C SER A 85 2.70 11.38 -3.77
N LYS A 86 1.43 11.61 -4.15
CA LYS A 86 0.84 12.92 -4.45
C LYS A 86 1.65 13.71 -5.48
N VAL A 87 2.28 13.03 -6.41
CA VAL A 87 2.99 13.64 -7.53
C VAL A 87 1.96 13.98 -8.59
N ARG A 88 1.83 15.28 -8.90
CA ARG A 88 0.83 15.79 -9.85
C ARG A 88 1.13 15.48 -11.32
N ARG A 89 2.38 15.17 -11.65
CA ARG A 89 2.78 14.77 -13.01
C ARG A 89 3.19 13.31 -13.00
N VAL A 90 2.31 12.46 -13.51
CA VAL A 90 2.68 11.12 -13.97
C VAL A 90 3.16 11.33 -15.42
N VAL A 91 4.45 11.13 -15.67
CA VAL A 91 4.96 11.07 -17.05
C VAL A 91 4.39 9.78 -17.63
N GLN A 92 3.46 9.91 -18.58
CA GLN A 92 2.89 8.77 -19.28
C GLN A 92 4.01 8.00 -19.98
N GLY A 93 4.15 6.72 -19.70
CA GLY A 93 5.02 5.79 -20.41
C GLY A 93 6.22 5.26 -19.65
N ASP A 94 6.57 5.79 -18.49
CA ASP A 94 7.64 5.22 -17.66
C ASP A 94 7.05 4.59 -16.39
N PRO A 95 7.03 3.25 -16.25
CA PRO A 95 6.57 2.56 -15.05
C PRO A 95 7.56 2.76 -13.91
N ASN A 96 7.65 3.99 -13.37
CA ASN A 96 8.61 4.33 -12.33
C ASN A 96 8.02 4.10 -10.93
N THR A 97 7.55 2.87 -10.71
CA THR A 97 6.98 2.44 -9.42
C THR A 97 7.98 2.69 -8.29
N GLN A 98 9.26 2.45 -8.53
CA GLN A 98 10.33 2.68 -7.55
C GLN A 98 10.46 4.16 -7.16
N PHE A 99 10.34 5.07 -8.11
CA PHE A 99 10.33 6.52 -7.88
C PHE A 99 9.16 6.94 -6.97
N PHE A 100 7.94 6.45 -7.25
CA PHE A 100 6.78 6.73 -6.43
C PHE A 100 6.89 6.14 -5.01
N HIS A 101 7.46 4.95 -4.88
CA HIS A 101 7.78 4.33 -3.60
C HIS A 101 8.75 5.21 -2.79
N MET A 102 9.82 5.66 -3.42
CA MET A 102 10.83 6.51 -2.78
C MET A 102 10.22 7.83 -2.29
N ILE A 103 9.41 8.50 -3.12
CA ILE A 103 8.75 9.75 -2.72
C ILE A 103 7.73 9.52 -1.60
N ALA A 104 6.89 8.49 -1.70
CA ALA A 104 5.89 8.18 -0.67
C ALA A 104 6.55 7.87 0.68
N ASN A 105 7.62 7.08 0.67
CA ASN A 105 8.39 6.73 1.86
C ASN A 105 9.17 7.93 2.40
N GLY A 106 9.79 8.75 1.54
CA GLY A 106 10.48 9.96 1.93
C GLY A 106 9.56 10.97 2.62
N LYS A 107 8.31 11.15 2.13
CA LYS A 107 7.31 11.98 2.78
C LYS A 107 6.86 11.41 4.14
N HIS A 108 6.81 10.09 4.27
CA HIS A 108 6.47 9.44 5.53
C HIS A 108 7.57 9.66 6.58
N ILE A 109 8.84 9.54 6.18
CA ILE A 109 10.00 9.76 7.06
C ILE A 109 10.07 11.23 7.51
N LYS A 110 9.90 12.18 6.60
CA LYS A 110 9.92 13.63 6.90
C LYS A 110 8.83 14.10 7.87
N LYS A 111 7.74 13.34 7.99
CA LYS A 111 6.64 13.63 8.93
C LYS A 111 6.83 12.99 10.30
N ARG A 112 7.90 12.23 10.49
CA ARG A 112 8.17 11.56 11.75
C ARG A 112 9.00 12.47 12.63
N ILE A 113 8.49 12.82 13.78
CA ILE A 113 9.26 13.53 14.81
C ILE A 113 10.18 12.50 15.44
N LEU A 114 11.49 12.70 15.34
CA LEU A 114 12.51 11.80 15.87
C LEU A 114 12.98 12.24 17.25
N GLN A 115 13.04 13.57 17.46
CA GLN A 115 13.47 14.18 18.71
C GLN A 115 12.74 15.50 18.94
N LEU A 116 12.65 15.91 20.17
CA LEU A 116 12.14 17.22 20.60
C LEU A 116 13.19 17.86 21.51
N GLU A 117 13.60 19.07 21.19
CA GLU A 117 14.52 19.85 22.02
C GLU A 117 13.74 20.72 22.98
N GLN A 118 14.15 20.77 24.21
CA GLN A 118 13.62 21.60 25.29
C GLN A 118 14.76 22.34 25.99
N ASP A 119 14.42 23.35 26.79
CA ASP A 119 15.38 24.08 27.60
C ASP A 119 16.12 23.17 28.62
N GLU A 120 15.49 22.10 29.05
CA GLU A 120 16.04 21.12 30.00
C GLU A 120 16.74 19.91 29.35
N GLY A 121 16.72 19.80 28.03
CA GLY A 121 17.35 18.71 27.27
C GLY A 121 16.56 18.20 26.07
N THR A 122 17.05 17.10 25.49
CA THR A 122 16.44 16.53 24.29
C THR A 122 15.69 15.24 24.62
N ILE A 123 14.42 15.17 24.22
CA ILE A 123 13.60 13.97 24.34
C ILE A 123 13.80 13.12 23.07
N LEU A 124 14.30 11.90 23.25
CA LEU A 124 14.55 10.93 22.22
C LEU A 124 13.61 9.72 22.36
N GLY A 125 13.25 9.14 21.22
CA GLY A 125 12.44 7.91 21.16
C GLY A 125 10.94 8.15 21.11
N GLN A 126 10.23 7.30 20.36
CA GLN A 126 8.79 7.45 20.06
C GLN A 126 7.91 7.36 21.32
N GLU A 127 8.25 6.50 22.27
CA GLU A 127 7.46 6.32 23.49
C GLU A 127 7.60 7.53 24.43
N ASN A 128 8.82 8.05 24.62
CA ASN A 128 9.06 9.22 25.44
C ASN A 128 8.41 10.48 24.83
N LEU A 129 8.52 10.66 23.51
CA LEU A 129 7.83 11.74 22.79
C LEU A 129 6.31 11.64 22.94
N LYS A 130 5.76 10.44 22.87
CA LYS A 130 4.32 10.22 23.02
C LYS A 130 3.85 10.54 24.45
N LEU A 131 4.59 10.10 25.46
CA LEU A 131 4.30 10.40 26.85
C LEU A 131 4.34 11.90 27.09
N TYR A 132 5.41 12.57 26.69
CA TYR A 132 5.58 14.00 26.84
C TYR A 132 4.45 14.81 26.18
N ILE A 133 4.16 14.52 24.90
CA ILE A 133 3.08 15.20 24.15
C ILE A 133 1.72 14.94 24.82
N THR A 134 1.47 13.73 25.31
CA THR A 134 0.20 13.41 25.99
C THR A 134 0.06 14.16 27.31
N GLU A 135 1.14 14.37 28.04
CA GLU A 135 1.14 15.10 29.29
C GLU A 135 1.01 16.62 29.10
N TYR A 136 1.65 17.16 28.08
CA TYR A 136 1.55 18.58 27.72
C TYR A 136 0.13 19.05 27.34
N TYR A 137 -0.68 18.15 26.77
CA TYR A 137 -2.06 18.45 26.31
C TYR A 137 -3.15 17.91 27.26
N LYS A 138 -2.84 17.51 28.45
CA LYS A 138 -3.83 17.21 29.55
C LYS A 138 -4.25 18.47 30.25
#